data_c2110df33243067b387f066b01cb172b
#
_entry.id   c2110df33243067b387f066b01cb172b
#
_cell.length_a   1.000
_cell.length_b   1.000
_cell.length_c   1.000
_cell.angle_alpha   90.00
_cell.angle_beta   90.00
_cell.angle_gamma   90.00
#
_symmetry.space_group_name_H-M   'P 1'
#
loop_
_entity.id
_entity.type
_entity.pdbx_description
1 polymer ?
#
loop_
_entity_poly.entity_id
_entity_poly.type
_entity_poly.pdbx_seq_one_letter_code
_entity_poly.pdbx_strand_id
1 'polypeptide(L)'
;MKTLEFHENGMRICFRINEDKTIELVDFSACARGGDLPALAQDYCMVPKLHPLIALQLTGESSTDMHAAKHNTGSESTRLFYTGHTIEEKEWGKSLTIEMLSEHRLQIKYRLQFYKNTAMVRVWSTLKNTGNEPVGIDYVSSFYYGGVCKNGAQKYYDKTVAMVPRNSWANEAQWTRQDI
;
A
#
# COMPACT_ATOMS: atom_id res chain seq x y z
N MET A 1 -2.26 19.03 5.54
CA MET A 1 -2.61 17.81 4.78
C MET A 1 -2.38 18.05 3.29
N LYS A 2 -1.73 17.15 2.56
CA LYS A 2 -1.40 17.24 1.12
C LYS A 2 -1.77 15.94 0.42
N THR A 3 -2.27 16.03 -0.81
CA THR A 3 -2.59 14.88 -1.64
C THR A 3 -1.62 14.80 -2.83
N LEU A 4 -1.16 13.58 -3.14
CA LEU A 4 -0.43 13.25 -4.35
C LEU A 4 -1.31 12.33 -5.18
N GLU A 5 -1.64 12.72 -6.39
CA GLU A 5 -2.52 11.97 -7.27
C GLU A 5 -1.81 11.68 -8.60
N PHE A 6 -1.90 10.44 -9.05
CA PHE A 6 -1.30 9.95 -10.28
C PHE A 6 -2.35 9.24 -11.13
N HIS A 7 -2.33 9.54 -12.42
CA HIS A 7 -3.18 8.91 -13.42
C HIS A 7 -2.29 8.29 -14.49
N GLU A 8 -2.30 6.97 -14.57
CA GLU A 8 -1.49 6.23 -15.53
C GLU A 8 -2.28 5.06 -16.12
N ASN A 9 -2.37 5.03 -17.45
CA ASN A 9 -2.94 3.91 -18.21
C ASN A 9 -4.33 3.46 -17.72
N GLY A 10 -5.20 4.41 -17.39
CA GLY A 10 -6.53 4.13 -16.88
C GLY A 10 -6.61 3.78 -15.39
N MET A 11 -5.50 3.84 -14.68
CA MET A 11 -5.46 3.69 -13.22
C MET A 11 -5.36 5.06 -12.53
N ARG A 12 -6.00 5.19 -11.40
CA ARG A 12 -5.88 6.31 -10.46
C ARG A 12 -5.24 5.80 -9.18
N ILE A 13 -4.19 6.48 -8.74
CA ILE A 13 -3.51 6.19 -7.47
C ILE A 13 -3.40 7.49 -6.70
N CYS A 14 -3.88 7.50 -5.47
CA CYS A 14 -3.89 8.68 -4.63
C CYS A 14 -3.30 8.39 -3.25
N PHE A 15 -2.35 9.23 -2.86
CA PHE A 15 -1.73 9.23 -1.55
C PHE A 15 -2.12 10.47 -0.77
N ARG A 16 -2.30 10.32 0.52
CA ARG A 16 -2.50 11.42 1.46
C ARG A 16 -1.29 11.53 2.38
N ILE A 17 -0.71 12.73 2.45
CA ILE A 17 0.33 13.08 3.41
C ILE A 17 -0.34 13.88 4.53
N ASN A 18 -0.31 13.35 5.73
CA ASN A 18 -0.91 13.94 6.91
C ASN A 18 -0.03 15.08 7.46
N GLU A 19 -0.54 15.82 8.45
CA GLU A 19 0.18 16.93 9.07
C GLU A 19 1.42 16.47 9.84
N ASP A 20 1.37 15.30 10.43
CA ASP A 20 2.48 14.62 11.09
C ASP A 20 3.48 13.98 10.11
N LYS A 21 3.28 14.18 8.80
CA LYS A 21 4.05 13.59 7.70
C LYS A 21 3.85 12.08 7.49
N THR A 22 2.97 11.41 8.20
CA THR A 22 2.60 10.04 7.82
C THR A 22 1.95 10.04 6.44
N ILE A 23 2.12 8.95 5.69
CA ILE A 23 1.59 8.82 4.33
C ILE A 23 0.72 7.58 4.20
N GLU A 24 -0.40 7.74 3.50
CA GLU A 24 -1.40 6.69 3.29
C GLU A 24 -1.71 6.50 1.81
N LEU A 25 -2.00 5.28 1.40
CA LEU A 25 -2.62 4.99 0.11
C LEU A 25 -4.15 5.04 0.27
N VAL A 26 -4.76 6.11 -0.23
CA VAL A 26 -6.20 6.36 -0.04
C VAL A 26 -7.05 5.96 -1.23
N ASP A 27 -6.48 5.85 -2.41
CA ASP A 27 -7.17 5.34 -3.60
C ASP A 27 -6.25 4.57 -4.53
N PHE A 28 -6.76 3.44 -5.01
CA PHE A 28 -6.18 2.65 -6.07
C PHE A 28 -7.33 2.06 -6.89
N SER A 29 -7.65 2.70 -8.00
CA SER A 29 -8.85 2.39 -8.76
C SER A 29 -8.69 2.66 -10.26
N ALA A 30 -9.67 2.25 -11.06
CA ALA A 30 -9.75 2.65 -12.45
C ALA A 30 -10.14 4.13 -12.58
N CYS A 31 -9.50 4.86 -13.50
CA CYS A 31 -9.76 6.29 -13.73
C CYS A 31 -11.22 6.60 -14.12
N ALA A 32 -11.93 5.65 -14.71
CA ALA A 32 -13.33 5.81 -15.12
C ALA A 32 -14.30 6.03 -13.95
N ARG A 33 -13.87 5.82 -12.73
CA ARG A 33 -14.65 6.10 -11.52
C ARG A 33 -14.48 7.54 -11.03
N GLY A 34 -14.44 8.52 -11.90
CA GLY A 34 -14.39 9.92 -11.51
C GLY A 34 -15.29 10.20 -10.29
N GLY A 35 -14.80 10.92 -9.30
CA GLY A 35 -15.50 11.26 -8.07
C GLY A 35 -14.51 11.71 -7.00
N ASP A 36 -15.04 12.35 -5.98
CA ASP A 36 -14.28 12.71 -4.80
C ASP A 36 -13.62 11.46 -4.18
N LEU A 37 -12.47 11.64 -3.56
CA LEU A 37 -11.87 10.59 -2.75
C LEU A 37 -12.92 10.09 -1.78
N PRO A 38 -13.25 8.81 -1.79
CA PRO A 38 -14.23 8.30 -0.85
C PRO A 38 -13.75 8.64 0.55
N ALA A 39 -14.64 9.19 1.35
CA ALA A 39 -14.39 9.30 2.78
C ALA A 39 -13.98 7.90 3.24
N LEU A 40 -12.76 7.77 3.75
CA LEU A 40 -12.33 6.53 4.38
C LEU A 40 -13.40 6.21 5.41
N ALA A 41 -14.00 5.04 5.30
CA ALA A 41 -15.09 4.65 6.19
C ALA A 41 -14.64 4.82 7.63
N GLN A 42 -15.12 5.88 8.25
CA GLN A 42 -14.69 6.24 9.61
C GLN A 42 -15.37 5.38 10.67
N ASP A 43 -16.39 4.61 10.28
CA ASP A 43 -17.42 4.20 11.22
C ASP A 43 -17.37 2.75 11.70
N TYR A 44 -16.41 1.94 11.25
CA TYR A 44 -16.45 0.52 11.59
C TYR A 44 -15.27 -0.03 12.39
N CYS A 45 -14.28 0.78 12.73
CA CYS A 45 -13.14 0.27 13.49
C CYS A 45 -12.71 1.20 14.61
N MET A 46 -12.65 0.67 15.81
CA MET A 46 -11.91 1.24 16.92
C MET A 46 -10.39 1.17 16.72
N VAL A 47 -9.94 0.83 15.52
CA VAL A 47 -8.53 0.65 15.15
C VAL A 47 -8.00 1.93 14.49
N PRO A 48 -6.72 2.25 14.67
CA PRO A 48 -6.08 3.40 14.03
C PRO A 48 -6.34 3.40 12.54
N LYS A 49 -6.80 4.53 12.04
CA LYS A 49 -7.36 4.72 10.71
C LYS A 49 -6.29 4.99 9.64
N LEU A 50 -5.05 4.68 9.93
CA LEU A 50 -3.95 4.87 9.01
C LEU A 50 -3.82 3.65 8.08
N HIS A 51 -3.81 3.90 6.78
CA HIS A 51 -3.56 2.89 5.76
C HIS A 51 -2.14 3.04 5.21
N PRO A 52 -1.13 2.42 5.86
CA PRO A 52 0.25 2.55 5.44
C PRO A 52 0.47 1.98 4.03
N LEU A 53 1.54 2.38 3.35
CA LEU A 53 1.88 1.89 2.01
C LEU A 53 2.42 0.46 2.04
N ILE A 54 3.03 0.09 3.14
CA ILE A 54 3.57 -1.25 3.40
C ILE A 54 3.21 -1.71 4.80
N ALA A 55 3.05 -3.00 4.99
CA ALA A 55 3.05 -3.60 6.31
C ALA A 55 4.50 -3.93 6.68
N LEU A 56 4.94 -3.43 7.82
CA LEU A 56 6.29 -3.64 8.36
C LEU A 56 6.18 -4.00 9.83
N GLN A 57 6.81 -5.10 10.22
CA GLN A 57 6.90 -5.55 11.60
C GLN A 57 8.37 -5.77 11.95
N LEU A 58 8.82 -5.10 12.99
CA LEU A 58 10.16 -5.30 13.53
C LEU A 58 10.15 -6.42 14.58
N THR A 59 11.29 -7.08 14.72
CA THR A 59 11.46 -8.13 15.73
C THR A 59 11.22 -7.57 17.13
N GLY A 60 10.33 -8.20 17.86
CA GLY A 60 9.94 -7.79 19.21
C GLY A 60 8.82 -6.76 19.29
N GLU A 61 8.28 -6.29 18.16
CA GLU A 61 7.10 -5.44 18.15
C GLU A 61 5.80 -6.26 18.27
N SER A 62 4.82 -5.60 18.89
CA SER A 62 3.43 -6.10 18.90
C SER A 62 2.72 -5.70 17.60
N SER A 63 1.77 -6.53 17.17
CA SER A 63 0.79 -6.11 16.18
C SER A 63 -0.03 -4.94 16.70
N THR A 64 -0.31 -3.94 15.86
CA THR A 64 -1.16 -2.81 16.22
C THR A 64 -2.65 -3.16 16.25
N ASP A 65 -3.00 -4.34 15.75
CA ASP A 65 -4.39 -4.79 15.68
C ASP A 65 -4.75 -5.68 16.86
N MET A 66 -5.60 -5.18 17.73
CA MET A 66 -6.10 -5.90 18.90
C MET A 66 -7.24 -6.88 18.59
N HIS A 67 -7.83 -6.83 17.40
CA HIS A 67 -9.11 -7.50 17.15
C HIS A 67 -9.11 -8.52 16.01
N ALA A 68 -8.14 -8.49 15.14
CA ALA A 68 -8.17 -9.39 14.00
C ALA A 68 -6.78 -9.94 13.67
N ALA A 69 -6.69 -11.23 13.68
CA ALA A 69 -5.52 -11.98 13.21
C ALA A 69 -5.19 -11.78 11.71
N LYS A 70 -5.82 -10.79 11.06
CA LYS A 70 -5.71 -10.58 9.61
C LYS A 70 -4.82 -9.41 9.20
N HIS A 71 -4.41 -8.56 10.13
CA HIS A 71 -3.52 -7.45 9.84
C HIS A 71 -2.12 -7.75 10.35
N ASN A 72 -1.19 -7.95 9.44
CA ASN A 72 0.24 -8.08 9.77
C ASN A 72 0.91 -6.70 9.76
N THR A 73 0.30 -5.73 10.43
CA THR A 73 0.89 -4.40 10.57
C THR A 73 1.50 -4.27 11.95
N GLY A 74 2.81 -4.20 12.01
CA GLY A 74 3.52 -3.77 13.22
C GLY A 74 3.32 -2.27 13.47
N SER A 75 3.66 -1.82 14.66
CA SER A 75 3.58 -0.40 15.05
C SER A 75 4.42 0.48 14.12
N GLU A 76 5.53 -0.03 13.60
CA GLU A 76 6.40 0.67 12.68
C GLU A 76 5.70 1.03 11.35
N SER A 77 4.76 0.21 10.88
CA SER A 77 4.00 0.50 9.65
C SER A 77 3.28 1.85 9.70
N THR A 78 2.82 2.27 10.88
CA THR A 78 2.10 3.51 11.08
C THR A 78 3.01 4.70 11.40
N ARG A 79 4.32 4.48 11.50
CA ARG A 79 5.35 5.47 11.82
C ARG A 79 6.34 5.68 10.70
N LEU A 80 5.86 5.58 9.46
CA LEU A 80 6.63 5.85 8.26
C LEU A 80 6.33 7.27 7.80
N PHE A 81 7.32 8.15 7.95
CA PHE A 81 7.18 9.57 7.65
C PHE A 81 7.69 9.87 6.24
N TYR A 82 6.84 10.47 5.45
CA TYR A 82 7.17 10.92 4.10
C TYR A 82 8.30 11.95 4.13
N THR A 83 9.33 11.72 3.32
CA THR A 83 10.47 12.62 3.16
C THR A 83 10.55 13.23 1.77
N GLY A 84 9.96 12.58 0.77
CA GLY A 84 9.96 13.09 -0.62
C GLY A 84 9.45 12.06 -1.61
N HIS A 85 9.37 12.46 -2.87
CA HIS A 85 9.11 11.55 -3.98
C HIS A 85 9.81 12.03 -5.24
N THR A 86 10.07 11.09 -6.15
CA THR A 86 10.60 11.34 -7.49
C THR A 86 9.77 10.62 -8.53
N ILE A 87 9.65 11.25 -9.70
CA ILE A 87 9.00 10.68 -10.88
C ILE A 87 10.03 10.64 -11.99
N GLU A 88 10.18 9.50 -12.64
CA GLU A 88 11.10 9.32 -13.76
C GLU A 88 10.35 8.75 -14.97
N GLU A 89 10.49 9.41 -16.11
CA GLU A 89 10.05 8.89 -17.40
C GLU A 89 11.11 7.95 -17.97
N LYS A 90 10.67 6.80 -18.45
CA LYS A 90 11.52 5.77 -19.06
C LYS A 90 10.94 5.34 -20.41
N GLU A 91 11.75 4.69 -21.25
CA GLU A 91 11.25 4.14 -22.51
C GLU A 91 10.10 3.16 -22.33
N TRP A 92 10.15 2.36 -21.28
CA TRP A 92 9.14 1.35 -20.94
C TRP A 92 7.92 1.90 -20.18
N GLY A 93 7.97 3.15 -19.69
CA GLY A 93 6.88 3.77 -18.93
C GLY A 93 7.36 4.78 -17.91
N LYS A 94 6.71 4.83 -16.77
CA LYS A 94 6.95 5.80 -15.70
C LYS A 94 7.26 5.10 -14.38
N SER A 95 8.15 5.67 -13.60
CA SER A 95 8.47 5.22 -12.25
C SER A 95 8.17 6.32 -11.24
N LEU A 96 7.41 5.99 -10.20
CA LEU A 96 7.21 6.82 -9.01
C LEU A 96 7.96 6.17 -7.85
N THR A 97 8.81 6.92 -7.18
CA THR A 97 9.45 6.50 -5.92
C THR A 97 9.00 7.43 -4.81
N ILE A 98 8.40 6.87 -3.78
CA ILE A 98 8.07 7.57 -2.53
C ILE A 98 9.13 7.19 -1.50
N GLU A 99 9.70 8.20 -0.86
CA GLU A 99 10.70 8.02 0.18
C GLU A 99 10.10 8.28 1.55
N MET A 100 10.38 7.38 2.48
CA MET A 100 9.91 7.45 3.86
C MET A 100 11.06 7.14 4.81
N LEU A 101 10.97 7.67 6.01
CA LEU A 101 11.89 7.37 7.11
C LEU A 101 11.08 6.93 8.33
N SER A 102 11.50 5.86 8.98
CA SER A 102 10.90 5.40 10.22
C SER A 102 11.58 6.01 11.45
N GLU A 103 10.94 5.86 12.63
CA GLU A 103 11.54 6.25 13.90
C GLU A 103 12.85 5.49 14.20
N HIS A 104 12.94 4.23 13.77
CA HIS A 104 14.12 3.38 13.94
C HIS A 104 15.19 3.57 12.85
N ARG A 105 15.18 4.71 12.16
CA ARG A 105 16.15 5.04 11.12
C ARG A 105 16.16 4.09 9.92
N LEU A 106 15.06 3.42 9.65
CA LEU A 106 14.88 2.69 8.40
C LEU A 106 14.45 3.68 7.31
N GLN A 107 15.25 3.80 6.29
CA GLN A 107 14.88 4.49 5.05
C GLN A 107 14.15 3.50 4.15
N ILE A 108 12.96 3.87 3.73
CA ILE A 108 12.12 3.07 2.84
C ILE A 108 11.97 3.81 1.51
N LYS A 109 12.23 3.09 0.42
CA LYS A 109 11.89 3.53 -0.93
C LYS A 109 10.80 2.64 -1.47
N TYR A 110 9.58 3.17 -1.50
CA TYR A 110 8.41 2.51 -2.06
C TYR A 110 8.29 2.90 -3.53
N ARG A 111 8.36 1.93 -4.44
CA ARG A 111 8.40 2.16 -5.88
C ARG A 111 7.19 1.57 -6.57
N LEU A 112 6.62 2.39 -7.47
CA LEU A 112 5.58 1.98 -8.40
C LEU A 112 6.12 2.16 -9.81
N GLN A 113 6.07 1.10 -10.59
CA GLN A 113 6.50 1.08 -11.98
C GLN A 113 5.30 0.83 -12.87
N PHE A 114 4.99 1.82 -13.72
CA PHE A 114 3.92 1.78 -14.70
C PHE A 114 4.49 1.45 -16.07
N TYR A 115 3.83 0.58 -16.80
CA TYR A 115 4.26 0.19 -18.15
C TYR A 115 3.40 0.88 -19.20
N LYS A 116 4.01 1.29 -20.31
CA LYS A 116 3.27 1.92 -21.41
C LYS A 116 2.16 1.00 -21.94
N ASN A 117 1.01 1.58 -22.23
CA ASN A 117 -0.13 0.92 -22.84
C ASN A 117 -0.67 -0.30 -22.07
N THR A 118 -0.39 -0.37 -20.78
CA THR A 118 -0.84 -1.49 -19.94
C THR A 118 -1.36 -0.97 -18.60
N ALA A 119 -2.57 -1.33 -18.24
CA ALA A 119 -3.15 -1.04 -16.92
C ALA A 119 -2.55 -1.97 -15.86
N MET A 120 -1.24 -1.90 -15.69
CA MET A 120 -0.46 -2.70 -14.77
C MET A 120 0.51 -1.80 -14.00
N VAL A 121 0.67 -2.08 -12.72
CA VAL A 121 1.70 -1.49 -11.88
C VAL A 121 2.46 -2.59 -11.16
N ARG A 122 3.77 -2.50 -11.19
CA ARG A 122 4.64 -3.30 -10.33
C ARG A 122 5.02 -2.48 -9.13
N VAL A 123 4.89 -3.07 -7.94
CA VAL A 123 5.19 -2.40 -6.68
C VAL A 123 6.21 -3.20 -5.89
N TRP A 124 7.20 -2.51 -5.32
CA TRP A 124 8.17 -3.10 -4.40
C TRP A 124 8.75 -2.05 -3.48
N SER A 125 9.30 -2.50 -2.37
CA SER A 125 9.96 -1.65 -1.39
C SER A 125 11.42 -2.05 -1.21
N THR A 126 12.27 -1.06 -0.93
CA THR A 126 13.64 -1.25 -0.50
C THR A 126 13.79 -0.62 0.87
N LEU A 127 14.32 -1.38 1.82
CA LEU A 127 14.60 -0.92 3.17
C LEU A 127 16.10 -0.80 3.34
N LYS A 128 16.54 0.29 3.95
CA LYS A 128 17.94 0.53 4.31
C LYS A 128 18.01 1.00 5.75
N ASN A 129 18.71 0.25 6.59
CA ASN A 129 19.06 0.73 7.92
C ASN A 129 20.10 1.84 7.81
N THR A 130 19.76 3.04 8.27
CA THR A 130 20.63 4.22 8.33
C THR A 130 21.05 4.55 9.76
N GLY A 131 20.63 3.74 10.73
CA GLY A 131 21.08 3.81 12.13
C GLY A 131 22.37 3.04 12.35
N ASN A 132 22.86 3.11 13.56
CA ASN A 132 24.10 2.43 13.97
C ASN A 132 23.85 1.04 14.58
N GLU A 133 22.62 0.78 15.00
CA GLU A 133 22.23 -0.48 15.63
C GLU A 133 21.53 -1.39 14.62
N PRO A 134 21.71 -2.71 14.71
CA PRO A 134 21.00 -3.65 13.88
C PRO A 134 19.50 -3.61 14.20
N VAL A 135 18.66 -3.74 13.17
CA VAL A 135 17.21 -3.79 13.28
C VAL A 135 16.74 -5.13 12.71
N GLY A 136 16.07 -5.93 13.53
CA GLY A 136 15.44 -7.17 13.09
C GLY A 136 14.12 -6.88 12.39
N ILE A 137 13.85 -7.58 11.29
CA ILE A 137 12.61 -7.47 10.52
C ILE A 137 11.97 -8.84 10.45
N ASP A 138 10.78 -8.96 11.03
CA ASP A 138 10.00 -10.22 11.01
C ASP A 138 9.14 -10.30 9.76
N TYR A 139 8.62 -9.16 9.30
CA TYR A 139 7.75 -9.10 8.14
C TYR A 139 7.84 -7.76 7.41
N VAL A 140 7.79 -7.82 6.07
CA VAL A 140 7.61 -6.65 5.21
C VAL A 140 6.78 -7.03 3.98
N SER A 141 5.78 -6.23 3.66
CA SER A 141 5.03 -6.35 2.41
C SER A 141 5.58 -5.41 1.34
N SER A 142 5.47 -5.82 0.07
CA SER A 142 5.76 -4.94 -1.06
C SER A 142 4.64 -3.92 -1.32
N PHE A 143 3.42 -4.25 -0.91
CA PHE A 143 2.22 -3.46 -1.12
C PHE A 143 1.22 -3.75 0.00
N TYR A 144 0.60 -2.71 0.50
CA TYR A 144 -0.51 -2.80 1.44
C TYR A 144 -1.61 -1.83 1.00
N TYR A 145 -2.82 -2.32 0.94
CA TYR A 145 -3.97 -1.50 0.58
C TYR A 145 -5.18 -1.90 1.41
N GLY A 146 -5.64 -0.99 2.25
CA GLY A 146 -6.87 -1.11 3.02
C GLY A 146 -8.04 -0.43 2.31
N GLY A 147 -9.26 -0.82 2.67
CA GLY A 147 -10.46 -0.15 2.16
C GLY A 147 -10.78 -0.47 0.70
N VAL A 148 -10.53 -1.68 0.25
CA VAL A 148 -10.83 -2.13 -1.12
C VAL A 148 -12.31 -1.91 -1.48
N CYS A 149 -13.21 -2.01 -0.51
CA CYS A 149 -14.62 -1.75 -0.66
C CYS A 149 -15.01 -0.36 -0.15
N LYS A 150 -14.89 0.63 -1.02
CA LYS A 150 -15.08 2.04 -0.66
C LYS A 150 -16.53 2.52 -0.63
N ASN A 151 -17.47 1.73 -1.09
CA ASN A 151 -18.86 2.17 -1.27
C ASN A 151 -19.76 1.85 -0.07
N GLY A 152 -19.23 1.89 1.14
CA GLY A 152 -20.01 1.76 2.38
C GLY A 152 -20.90 0.53 2.44
N ALA A 153 -20.57 -0.48 1.68
CA ALA A 153 -21.44 -1.59 1.52
C ALA A 153 -21.35 -2.49 2.74
N GLN A 154 -22.37 -2.49 3.51
CA GLN A 154 -22.79 -3.68 4.18
C GLN A 154 -22.70 -4.81 3.14
N LYS A 155 -21.91 -5.84 3.37
CA LYS A 155 -21.67 -6.95 2.43
C LYS A 155 -20.61 -6.67 1.33
N TYR A 156 -19.50 -6.08 1.70
CA TYR A 156 -18.32 -5.95 0.83
C TYR A 156 -17.82 -7.31 0.32
N TYR A 157 -17.99 -8.37 1.09
CA TYR A 157 -17.62 -9.75 0.76
C TYR A 157 -18.39 -10.30 -0.45
N ASP A 158 -19.60 -9.80 -0.71
CA ASP A 158 -20.39 -10.21 -1.89
C ASP A 158 -19.92 -9.54 -3.19
N LYS A 159 -19.05 -8.54 -3.09
CA LYS A 159 -18.65 -7.67 -4.21
C LYS A 159 -17.16 -7.67 -4.50
N THR A 160 -16.37 -8.27 -3.62
CA THR A 160 -14.92 -8.24 -3.73
C THR A 160 -14.40 -9.63 -4.04
N VAL A 161 -13.63 -9.71 -5.10
CA VAL A 161 -13.02 -10.95 -5.58
C VAL A 161 -11.53 -10.71 -5.76
N ALA A 162 -10.72 -11.57 -5.18
CA ALA A 162 -9.29 -11.62 -5.48
C ALA A 162 -9.04 -12.65 -6.58
N MET A 163 -8.37 -12.21 -7.64
CA MET A 163 -7.86 -13.09 -8.68
C MET A 163 -6.36 -13.31 -8.43
N VAL A 164 -5.99 -14.51 -8.06
CA VAL A 164 -4.60 -14.85 -7.71
C VAL A 164 -4.02 -15.82 -8.75
N PRO A 165 -2.96 -15.43 -9.47
CA PRO A 165 -2.24 -16.36 -10.32
C PRO A 165 -1.42 -17.33 -9.45
N ARG A 166 -1.55 -18.58 -9.72
CA ARG A 166 -0.75 -19.64 -9.08
C ARG A 166 0.08 -20.36 -10.12
N ASN A 167 1.31 -20.68 -9.74
CA ASN A 167 2.19 -21.51 -10.51
C ASN A 167 2.42 -22.81 -9.76
N SER A 168 2.30 -23.92 -10.46
CA SER A 168 2.69 -25.24 -9.98
C SER A 168 3.42 -25.99 -11.08
N TRP A 169 4.01 -27.11 -10.76
CA TRP A 169 4.61 -27.98 -11.76
C TRP A 169 3.60 -28.33 -12.86
N ALA A 170 3.92 -28.01 -14.09
CA ALA A 170 3.07 -28.19 -15.29
C ALA A 170 1.76 -27.36 -15.32
N ASN A 171 1.58 -26.39 -14.42
CA ASN A 171 0.41 -25.51 -14.39
C ASN A 171 0.86 -24.06 -14.16
N GLU A 172 1.35 -23.42 -15.22
CA GLU A 172 1.75 -22.04 -15.16
C GLU A 172 0.56 -21.09 -15.28
N ALA A 173 0.58 -19.99 -14.53
CA ALA A 173 -0.41 -18.90 -14.59
C ALA A 173 -1.87 -19.36 -14.44
N GLN A 174 -2.15 -20.29 -13.56
CA GLN A 174 -3.51 -20.68 -13.22
C GLN A 174 -4.16 -19.63 -12.32
N TRP A 175 -5.16 -18.95 -12.83
CA TRP A 175 -5.91 -17.95 -12.07
C TRP A 175 -6.92 -18.63 -11.16
N THR A 176 -6.80 -18.38 -9.87
CA THR A 176 -7.83 -18.77 -8.89
C THR A 176 -8.62 -17.55 -8.48
N ARG A 177 -9.93 -17.71 -8.45
CA ARG A 177 -10.87 -16.74 -7.89
C ARG A 177 -11.07 -17.04 -6.43
N GLN A 178 -10.91 -16.03 -5.58
CA GLN A 178 -11.20 -16.10 -4.14
C GLN A 178 -12.17 -14.99 -3.79
N ASP A 179 -13.33 -15.37 -3.24
CA ASP A 179 -14.24 -14.42 -2.62
C ASP A 179 -13.64 -13.97 -1.28
N ILE A 180 -13.64 -12.66 -1.02
CA ILE A 180 -12.99 -12.04 0.15
C ILE A 180 -14.06 -11.60 1.16
#